data_fb46c50381c9f1dde3e5115614ca6af1
#
_entry.id   fb46c50381c9f1dde3e5115614ca6af1
#
_cell.length_a   1.000
_cell.length_b   1.000
_cell.length_c   1.000
_cell.angle_alpha   90.00
_cell.angle_beta   90.00
_cell.angle_gamma   90.00
#
_symmetry.space_group_name_H-M   'P 1'
#
loop_
_entity.id
_entity.type
_entity.pdbx_description
1 polymer ?
#
loop_
_entity_poly.entity_id
_entity_poly.type
_entity_poly.pdbx_seq_one_letter_code
_entity_poly.pdbx_strand_id
1 'polypeptide(L)'
;YAETPPPFVDFSAKFVKPPKAGTKRRITVQIAPQPARPKPVAVAAAAAAVAPLAPAGRSTGTGRYGWFWDSVSPALAASGPGRLEPALIRLGNPPAGAGVAAPRLQDLANIARAHGRDILLSTVGTKVSPALVLAVMAVESGGRVDAVSSAGAQGLMQLMPATASRFGVSDSLNATQNIKGGVAFLELLMNKFDGDPILVLAGY
;
A
#
# COMPACT_ATOMS: atom_id res chain seq x y z
N TYR A 1 34.34 -0.77 3.58
CA TYR A 1 34.33 -2.22 3.35
C TYR A 1 32.91 -2.69 3.58
N ALA A 2 32.24 -3.16 2.53
CA ALA A 2 30.91 -3.75 2.63
C ALA A 2 31.08 -5.18 3.19
N GLU A 3 30.54 -5.41 4.40
CA GLU A 3 30.46 -6.75 4.96
C GLU A 3 29.54 -7.62 4.09
N THR A 4 30.04 -8.77 3.66
CA THR A 4 29.28 -9.78 2.94
C THR A 4 28.18 -10.32 3.87
N PRO A 5 26.90 -10.37 3.45
CA PRO A 5 25.86 -10.93 4.30
C PRO A 5 26.16 -12.40 4.64
N PRO A 6 25.81 -12.86 5.85
CA PRO A 6 26.05 -14.24 6.25
C PRO A 6 25.30 -15.21 5.33
N PRO A 7 25.86 -16.40 5.06
CA PRO A 7 25.21 -17.40 4.23
C PRO A 7 23.88 -17.84 4.83
N PHE A 8 22.91 -18.19 3.96
CA PHE A 8 21.64 -18.72 4.38
C PHE A 8 21.82 -20.01 5.19
N VAL A 9 21.05 -20.15 6.25
CA VAL A 9 21.05 -21.38 7.07
C VAL A 9 20.48 -22.51 6.25
N ASP A 10 21.23 -23.61 6.13
CA ASP A 10 20.75 -24.82 5.46
C ASP A 10 19.47 -25.32 6.12
N PHE A 11 18.42 -25.50 5.33
CA PHE A 11 17.19 -26.14 5.81
C PHE A 11 17.03 -27.51 5.15
N SER A 12 16.65 -28.52 5.93
CA SER A 12 16.31 -29.83 5.43
C SER A 12 14.80 -30.04 5.49
N ALA A 13 14.19 -30.32 4.33
CA ALA A 13 12.78 -30.73 4.28
C ALA A 13 12.67 -32.25 4.40
N LYS A 14 11.93 -32.75 5.40
CA LYS A 14 11.58 -34.16 5.51
C LYS A 14 10.15 -34.38 5.06
N PHE A 15 9.95 -35.28 4.09
CA PHE A 15 8.62 -35.72 3.72
C PHE A 15 8.02 -36.59 4.84
N VAL A 16 6.91 -36.11 5.41
CA VAL A 16 6.16 -36.87 6.42
C VAL A 16 4.88 -37.41 5.77
N LYS A 17 4.66 -38.72 5.88
CA LYS A 17 3.42 -39.34 5.39
C LYS A 17 2.21 -38.79 6.15
N PRO A 18 1.10 -38.51 5.45
CA PRO A 18 -0.12 -38.04 6.12
C PRO A 18 -0.62 -39.05 7.18
N PRO A 19 -1.16 -38.59 8.29
CA PRO A 19 -1.67 -39.47 9.33
C PRO A 19 -2.84 -40.31 8.81
N LYS A 20 -2.91 -41.56 9.25
CA LYS A 20 -4.01 -42.48 8.91
C LYS A 20 -5.36 -41.95 9.44
N ALA A 21 -6.44 -42.23 8.70
CA ALA A 21 -7.80 -41.91 9.15
C ALA A 21 -8.06 -42.44 10.54
N GLY A 22 -8.58 -41.61 11.46
CA GLY A 22 -8.85 -42.01 12.86
C GLY A 22 -7.78 -41.60 13.88
N THR A 23 -6.65 -41.03 13.49
CA THR A 23 -5.62 -40.61 14.43
C THR A 23 -6.06 -39.36 15.20
N LYS A 24 -6.13 -39.46 16.54
CA LYS A 24 -6.52 -38.34 17.42
C LYS A 24 -5.50 -37.20 17.50
N ARG A 25 -4.21 -37.44 17.18
CA ARG A 25 -3.16 -36.44 17.12
C ARG A 25 -2.88 -36.05 15.65
N ARG A 26 -3.27 -34.85 15.26
CA ARG A 26 -3.09 -34.34 13.90
C ARG A 26 -1.78 -33.59 13.69
N ILE A 27 -1.05 -33.25 14.75
CA ILE A 27 0.23 -32.54 14.68
C ILE A 27 1.32 -33.60 14.86
N THR A 28 2.00 -33.96 13.78
CA THR A 28 3.09 -34.95 13.75
C THR A 28 4.48 -34.34 13.70
N VAL A 29 4.57 -33.02 13.48
CA VAL A 29 5.84 -32.28 13.47
C VAL A 29 5.74 -31.17 14.51
N GLN A 30 6.55 -31.26 15.55
CA GLN A 30 6.70 -30.20 16.55
C GLN A 30 7.99 -29.45 16.22
N ILE A 31 7.85 -28.20 15.79
CA ILE A 31 8.98 -27.31 15.59
C ILE A 31 9.47 -26.93 16.98
N ALA A 32 10.73 -27.27 17.30
CA ALA A 32 11.35 -26.83 18.54
C ALA A 32 11.32 -25.29 18.61
N PRO A 33 11.03 -24.70 19.79
CA PRO A 33 11.07 -23.25 19.92
C PRO A 33 12.46 -22.75 19.48
N GLN A 34 12.49 -21.85 18.49
CA GLN A 34 13.74 -21.17 18.17
C GLN A 34 14.21 -20.43 19.43
N PRO A 35 15.52 -20.47 19.74
CA PRO A 35 16.07 -19.65 20.80
C PRO A 35 15.65 -18.21 20.52
N ALA A 36 15.13 -17.52 21.55
CA ALA A 36 14.67 -16.16 21.45
C ALA A 36 15.72 -15.33 20.74
N ARG A 37 15.36 -14.73 19.60
CA ARG A 37 16.22 -13.75 18.95
C ARG A 37 16.62 -12.74 20.02
N PRO A 38 17.90 -12.39 20.16
CA PRO A 38 18.29 -11.31 21.03
C PRO A 38 17.42 -10.12 20.66
N LYS A 39 16.73 -9.54 21.64
CA LYS A 39 15.99 -8.30 21.44
C LYS A 39 16.96 -7.33 20.80
N PRO A 40 16.58 -6.63 19.71
CA PRO A 40 17.45 -5.62 19.17
C PRO A 40 17.81 -4.71 20.34
N VAL A 41 19.11 -4.62 20.64
CA VAL A 41 19.64 -3.62 21.57
C VAL A 41 19.14 -2.32 20.95
N ALA A 42 18.32 -1.59 21.69
CA ALA A 42 17.93 -0.26 21.31
C ALA A 42 19.23 0.53 21.16
N VAL A 43 19.73 0.61 19.93
CA VAL A 43 20.66 1.66 19.57
C VAL A 43 19.81 2.89 19.85
N ALA A 44 20.19 3.63 20.86
CA ALA A 44 19.66 4.96 21.08
C ALA A 44 20.01 5.75 19.82
N ALA A 45 19.17 5.62 18.80
CA ALA A 45 19.11 6.60 17.75
C ALA A 45 18.83 7.88 18.52
N ALA A 46 19.78 8.80 18.46
CA ALA A 46 19.59 10.15 18.97
C ALA A 46 18.25 10.57 18.39
N ALA A 47 17.24 10.60 19.26
CA ALA A 47 15.96 11.17 18.92
C ALA A 47 16.29 12.63 18.59
N ALA A 48 16.45 12.91 17.29
CA ALA A 48 16.21 14.24 16.81
C ALA A 48 14.81 14.54 17.34
N ALA A 49 14.73 15.39 18.34
CA ALA A 49 13.49 15.84 18.93
C ALA A 49 12.64 16.34 17.75
N VAL A 50 11.70 15.51 17.34
CA VAL A 50 10.62 15.96 16.47
C VAL A 50 9.90 16.98 17.32
N ALA A 51 10.15 18.25 17.04
CA ALA A 51 9.42 19.35 17.66
C ALA A 51 7.93 18.97 17.57
N PRO A 52 7.16 19.11 18.66
CA PRO A 52 5.73 18.83 18.59
C PRO A 52 5.18 19.68 17.45
N LEU A 53 4.61 19.01 16.43
CA LEU A 53 3.92 19.68 15.36
C LEU A 53 2.91 20.61 16.00
N ALA A 54 3.07 21.92 15.78
CA ALA A 54 2.10 22.90 16.20
C ALA A 54 0.71 22.40 15.74
N PRO A 55 -0.34 22.53 16.55
CA PRO A 55 -1.66 22.04 16.17
C PRO A 55 -2.01 22.65 14.83
N ALA A 56 -2.09 21.81 13.81
CA ALA A 56 -2.54 22.21 12.48
C ALA A 56 -3.90 22.87 12.69
N GLY A 57 -4.04 24.10 12.21
CA GLY A 57 -5.28 24.86 12.35
C GLY A 57 -6.45 23.95 12.04
N ARG A 58 -7.46 23.93 12.92
CA ARG A 58 -8.64 23.10 12.82
C ARG A 58 -9.19 23.19 11.40
N SER A 59 -8.96 22.16 10.60
CA SER A 59 -9.73 22.00 9.38
C SER A 59 -11.15 21.71 9.84
N THR A 60 -12.06 22.65 9.70
CA THR A 60 -13.50 22.48 9.95
C THR A 60 -14.15 21.59 8.89
N GLY A 61 -13.40 20.58 8.44
CA GLY A 61 -13.88 19.58 7.51
C GLY A 61 -14.86 18.64 8.22
N THR A 62 -16.15 18.88 8.03
CA THR A 62 -17.26 18.01 8.46
C THR A 62 -17.28 16.65 7.73
N GLY A 63 -16.19 16.26 7.07
CA GLY A 63 -16.06 15.00 6.35
C GLY A 63 -15.92 13.81 7.30
N ARG A 64 -16.38 12.63 6.84
CA ARG A 64 -16.32 11.34 7.54
C ARG A 64 -14.94 11.01 8.11
N TYR A 65 -13.88 11.56 7.55
CA TYR A 65 -12.48 11.30 7.93
C TYR A 65 -11.77 12.54 8.52
N GLY A 66 -12.50 13.55 8.99
CA GLY A 66 -11.95 14.75 9.63
C GLY A 66 -10.95 14.40 10.73
N TRP A 67 -11.25 13.38 11.54
CA TRP A 67 -10.39 12.86 12.60
C TRP A 67 -8.98 12.43 12.14
N PHE A 68 -8.85 12.00 10.89
CA PHE A 68 -7.55 11.65 10.31
C PHE A 68 -6.73 12.90 10.05
N TRP A 69 -7.33 13.92 9.45
CA TRP A 69 -6.68 15.17 9.10
C TRP A 69 -6.34 16.06 10.31
N ASP A 70 -6.97 15.82 11.47
CA ASP A 70 -6.60 16.49 12.72
C ASP A 70 -5.17 16.13 13.18
N SER A 71 -4.68 14.97 12.79
CA SER A 71 -3.35 14.45 13.15
C SER A 71 -2.37 14.40 11.98
N VAL A 72 -2.87 14.27 10.76
CA VAL A 72 -2.09 14.17 9.53
C VAL A 72 -2.33 15.43 8.70
N SER A 73 -1.40 16.38 8.74
CA SER A 73 -1.58 17.67 8.08
C SER A 73 -1.72 17.52 6.55
N PRO A 74 -2.73 18.12 5.91
CA PRO A 74 -2.84 18.17 4.45
C PRO A 74 -1.96 19.27 3.81
N ALA A 75 -1.27 20.07 4.62
CA ALA A 75 -0.49 21.20 4.13
C ALA A 75 0.75 20.74 3.34
N LEU A 76 1.00 21.36 2.19
CA LEU A 76 2.15 21.07 1.35
C LEU A 76 3.48 21.32 2.09
N ALA A 77 3.54 22.31 2.98
CA ALA A 77 4.72 22.59 3.80
C ALA A 77 5.08 21.46 4.77
N ALA A 78 4.15 20.53 5.03
CA ALA A 78 4.37 19.35 5.87
C ALA A 78 4.67 18.09 5.03
N SER A 79 4.87 18.21 3.71
CA SER A 79 5.14 17.07 2.82
C SER A 79 6.48 16.40 3.13
N GLY A 80 6.54 15.10 2.91
CA GLY A 80 7.75 14.30 3.04
C GLY A 80 7.50 12.80 3.07
N PRO A 81 8.49 11.99 2.67
CA PRO A 81 8.33 10.54 2.54
C PRO A 81 8.11 9.81 3.88
N GLY A 82 8.51 10.41 5.00
CA GLY A 82 8.40 9.82 6.35
C GLY A 82 6.99 9.82 6.95
N ARG A 83 5.97 10.29 6.24
CA ARG A 83 4.62 10.46 6.78
C ARG A 83 3.74 9.21 6.73
N LEU A 84 4.18 8.16 6.03
CA LEU A 84 3.38 6.94 5.89
C LEU A 84 3.13 6.26 7.24
N GLU A 85 4.16 6.07 8.04
CA GLU A 85 4.04 5.34 9.31
C GLU A 85 3.13 6.07 10.32
N PRO A 86 3.29 7.38 10.59
CA PRO A 86 2.33 8.11 11.42
C PRO A 86 0.89 8.05 10.92
N ALA A 87 0.69 8.10 9.60
CA ALA A 87 -0.64 7.98 9.00
C ALA A 87 -1.25 6.59 9.21
N LEU A 88 -0.46 5.51 9.05
CA LEU A 88 -0.90 4.14 9.32
C LEU A 88 -1.24 3.92 10.80
N ILE A 89 -0.43 4.44 11.71
CA ILE A 89 -0.72 4.40 13.15
C ILE A 89 -2.06 5.09 13.44
N ARG A 90 -2.30 6.25 12.83
CA ARG A 90 -3.56 6.99 13.01
C ARG A 90 -4.75 6.21 12.43
N LEU A 91 -4.62 5.61 11.25
CA LEU A 91 -5.65 4.78 10.64
C LEU A 91 -5.95 3.51 11.46
N GLY A 92 -4.95 2.95 12.10
CA GLY A 92 -5.09 1.78 12.98
C GLY A 92 -5.78 2.09 14.32
N ASN A 93 -5.88 3.38 14.69
CA ASN A 93 -6.50 3.84 15.95
C ASN A 93 -7.61 4.87 15.68
N PRO A 94 -8.67 4.49 14.96
CA PRO A 94 -9.77 5.39 14.67
C PRO A 94 -10.61 5.67 15.93
N PRO A 95 -11.33 6.81 16.00
CA PRO A 95 -12.36 7.00 17.00
C PRO A 95 -13.46 5.91 16.91
N ALA A 96 -14.19 5.71 17.98
CA ALA A 96 -15.28 4.72 18.01
C ALA A 96 -16.26 4.95 16.86
N GLY A 97 -16.53 3.91 16.07
CA GLY A 97 -17.45 3.96 14.93
C GLY A 97 -16.87 4.60 13.65
N ALA A 98 -15.63 5.09 13.65
CA ALA A 98 -15.01 5.76 12.51
C ALA A 98 -14.00 4.90 11.74
N GLY A 99 -14.02 3.57 11.93
CA GLY A 99 -13.11 2.65 11.25
C GLY A 99 -13.20 2.74 9.72
N VAL A 100 -12.06 2.53 9.07
CA VAL A 100 -11.95 2.46 7.61
C VAL A 100 -11.90 1.01 7.18
N ALA A 101 -12.81 0.59 6.31
CA ALA A 101 -12.80 -0.75 5.76
C ALA A 101 -11.62 -0.90 4.78
N ALA A 102 -10.77 -1.89 5.00
CA ALA A 102 -9.72 -2.26 4.06
C ALA A 102 -10.25 -3.28 3.02
N PRO A 103 -9.70 -3.27 1.80
CA PRO A 103 -9.96 -4.33 0.82
C PRO A 103 -9.61 -5.71 1.39
N ARG A 104 -10.38 -6.73 1.02
CA ARG A 104 -10.10 -8.09 1.46
C ARG A 104 -8.85 -8.63 0.77
N LEU A 105 -8.04 -9.38 1.50
CA LEU A 105 -6.82 -9.98 0.94
C LEU A 105 -7.12 -10.86 -0.29
N GLN A 106 -8.27 -11.55 -0.31
CA GLN A 106 -8.67 -12.35 -1.46
C GLN A 106 -8.92 -11.51 -2.70
N ASP A 107 -9.52 -10.32 -2.55
CA ASP A 107 -9.77 -9.40 -3.67
C ASP A 107 -8.44 -8.89 -4.24
N LEU A 108 -7.50 -8.49 -3.38
CA LEU A 108 -6.14 -8.13 -3.77
C LEU A 108 -5.44 -9.27 -4.51
N ALA A 109 -5.55 -10.51 -4.02
CA ALA A 109 -4.97 -11.68 -4.67
C ALA A 109 -5.58 -11.94 -6.06
N ASN A 110 -6.87 -11.72 -6.22
CA ASN A 110 -7.56 -11.88 -7.50
C ASN A 110 -7.09 -10.82 -8.52
N ILE A 111 -6.99 -9.56 -8.10
CA ILE A 111 -6.46 -8.47 -8.94
C ILE A 111 -5.01 -8.77 -9.34
N ALA A 112 -4.18 -9.20 -8.38
CA ALA A 112 -2.77 -9.52 -8.65
C ALA A 112 -2.62 -10.69 -9.65
N ARG A 113 -3.48 -11.72 -9.58
CA ARG A 113 -3.46 -12.82 -10.56
C ARG A 113 -3.88 -12.34 -11.95
N ALA A 114 -4.90 -11.49 -12.04
CA ALA A 114 -5.43 -11.02 -13.32
C ALA A 114 -4.52 -10.00 -14.01
N HIS A 115 -3.92 -9.08 -13.24
CA HIS A 115 -3.24 -7.90 -13.77
C HIS A 115 -1.80 -7.73 -13.28
N GLY A 116 -1.26 -8.68 -12.52
CA GLY A 116 0.08 -8.55 -11.90
C GLY A 116 1.20 -8.32 -12.91
N ARG A 117 1.13 -8.95 -14.08
CA ARG A 117 2.10 -8.73 -15.16
C ARG A 117 2.09 -7.27 -15.64
N ASP A 118 0.92 -6.72 -15.91
CA ASP A 118 0.78 -5.35 -16.41
C ASP A 118 1.19 -4.33 -15.35
N ILE A 119 0.87 -4.60 -14.07
CA ILE A 119 1.31 -3.80 -12.94
C ILE A 119 2.84 -3.79 -12.87
N LEU A 120 3.49 -4.95 -12.88
CA LEU A 120 4.94 -5.06 -12.80
C LEU A 120 5.62 -4.35 -13.97
N LEU A 121 5.19 -4.60 -15.21
CA LEU A 121 5.76 -3.98 -16.40
C LEU A 121 5.60 -2.44 -16.40
N SER A 122 4.46 -1.94 -15.94
CA SER A 122 4.19 -0.52 -15.91
C SER A 122 4.96 0.23 -14.81
N THR A 123 5.39 -0.46 -13.75
CA THR A 123 6.12 0.15 -12.63
C THR A 123 7.63 0.09 -12.77
N VAL A 124 8.17 -0.68 -13.73
CA VAL A 124 9.61 -0.74 -13.99
C VAL A 124 10.17 0.65 -14.30
N GLY A 125 11.22 1.04 -13.57
CA GLY A 125 11.89 2.32 -13.76
C GLY A 125 11.14 3.54 -13.20
N THR A 126 10.03 3.33 -12.50
CA THR A 126 9.26 4.39 -11.83
C THR A 126 9.49 4.38 -10.31
N LYS A 127 9.08 5.46 -9.62
CA LYS A 127 9.03 5.52 -8.14
C LYS A 127 7.78 4.86 -7.57
N VAL A 128 6.86 4.40 -8.42
CA VAL A 128 5.59 3.80 -8.02
C VAL A 128 5.77 2.32 -7.72
N SER A 129 5.46 1.89 -6.51
CA SER A 129 5.54 0.48 -6.17
C SER A 129 4.38 -0.32 -6.78
N PRO A 130 4.58 -1.58 -7.21
CA PRO A 130 3.50 -2.47 -7.63
C PRO A 130 2.40 -2.63 -6.58
N ALA A 131 2.77 -2.62 -5.30
CA ALA A 131 1.82 -2.72 -4.20
C ALA A 131 0.90 -1.50 -4.10
N LEU A 132 1.41 -0.30 -4.38
CA LEU A 132 0.59 0.92 -4.42
C LEU A 132 -0.41 0.86 -5.56
N VAL A 133 0.00 0.43 -6.76
CA VAL A 133 -0.91 0.26 -7.90
C VAL A 133 -2.02 -0.73 -7.58
N LEU A 134 -1.67 -1.88 -6.99
CA LEU A 134 -2.63 -2.89 -6.57
C LEU A 134 -3.65 -2.34 -5.56
N ALA A 135 -3.19 -1.56 -4.58
CA ALA A 135 -4.05 -0.94 -3.58
C ALA A 135 -5.00 0.08 -4.20
N VAL A 136 -4.51 0.94 -5.10
CA VAL A 136 -5.33 1.91 -5.83
C VAL A 136 -6.39 1.18 -6.65
N MET A 137 -6.03 0.17 -7.45
CA MET A 137 -6.99 -0.62 -8.23
C MET A 137 -8.08 -1.26 -7.36
N ALA A 138 -7.70 -1.77 -6.18
CA ALA A 138 -8.66 -2.38 -5.27
C ALA A 138 -9.67 -1.38 -4.71
N VAL A 139 -9.26 -0.15 -4.44
CA VAL A 139 -10.11 0.90 -3.90
C VAL A 139 -10.96 1.56 -5.01
N GLU A 140 -10.35 1.84 -6.16
CA GLU A 140 -10.99 2.58 -7.25
C GLU A 140 -12.05 1.76 -8.00
N SER A 141 -11.73 0.53 -8.37
CA SER A 141 -12.62 -0.29 -9.20
C SER A 141 -12.98 -1.66 -8.60
N GLY A 142 -12.28 -2.07 -7.52
CA GLY A 142 -12.33 -3.46 -7.06
C GLY A 142 -11.78 -4.45 -8.08
N GLY A 143 -10.92 -4.00 -9.01
CA GLY A 143 -10.35 -4.80 -10.08
C GLY A 143 -11.25 -4.98 -11.30
N ARG A 144 -12.31 -4.18 -11.46
CA ARG A 144 -13.21 -4.22 -12.62
C ARG A 144 -12.69 -3.36 -13.76
N VAL A 145 -12.41 -4.01 -14.88
CA VAL A 145 -11.91 -3.35 -16.10
C VAL A 145 -12.95 -2.39 -16.71
N ASP A 146 -14.21 -2.74 -16.61
CA ASP A 146 -15.36 -2.03 -17.19
C ASP A 146 -15.98 -1.00 -16.22
N ALA A 147 -15.35 -0.73 -15.10
CA ALA A 147 -15.88 0.21 -14.12
C ALA A 147 -15.98 1.63 -14.69
N VAL A 148 -17.15 2.23 -14.54
CA VAL A 148 -17.41 3.64 -14.87
C VAL A 148 -18.12 4.28 -13.69
N SER A 149 -17.55 5.37 -13.15
CA SER A 149 -18.16 6.11 -12.05
C SER A 149 -19.20 7.10 -12.53
N SER A 150 -20.05 7.59 -11.62
CA SER A 150 -21.03 8.63 -11.93
C SER A 150 -20.40 9.96 -12.37
N ALA A 151 -19.12 10.20 -11.98
CA ALA A 151 -18.35 11.36 -12.40
C ALA A 151 -17.65 11.17 -13.76
N GLY A 152 -17.72 9.96 -14.34
CA GLY A 152 -17.11 9.61 -15.64
C GLY A 152 -15.68 9.08 -15.56
N ALA A 153 -15.16 8.74 -14.37
CA ALA A 153 -13.89 8.04 -14.24
C ALA A 153 -14.03 6.60 -14.73
N GLN A 154 -13.01 6.05 -15.40
CA GLN A 154 -13.09 4.81 -16.14
C GLN A 154 -11.96 3.83 -15.85
N GLY A 155 -12.29 2.54 -15.89
CA GLY A 155 -11.37 1.41 -15.86
C GLY A 155 -10.80 1.08 -14.50
N LEU A 156 -9.77 0.23 -14.50
CA LEU A 156 -9.15 -0.34 -13.31
C LEU A 156 -8.66 0.69 -12.29
N MET A 157 -8.07 1.76 -12.77
CA MET A 157 -7.51 2.84 -11.96
C MET A 157 -8.37 4.12 -12.00
N GLN A 158 -9.61 4.03 -12.48
CA GLN A 158 -10.61 5.11 -12.50
C GLN A 158 -10.06 6.45 -13.00
N LEU A 159 -9.46 6.43 -14.18
CA LEU A 159 -8.94 7.64 -14.79
C LEU A 159 -10.07 8.51 -15.35
N MET A 160 -10.05 9.80 -15.03
CA MET A 160 -10.90 10.78 -15.70
C MET A 160 -10.47 10.92 -17.17
N PRO A 161 -11.39 11.13 -18.13
CA PRO A 161 -11.05 11.22 -19.56
C PRO A 161 -9.94 12.21 -19.89
N ALA A 162 -9.92 13.38 -19.26
CA ALA A 162 -8.87 14.37 -19.44
C ALA A 162 -7.51 13.87 -18.95
N THR A 163 -7.48 13.16 -17.81
CA THR A 163 -6.26 12.54 -17.29
C THR A 163 -5.79 11.41 -18.18
N ALA A 164 -6.70 10.53 -18.62
CA ALA A 164 -6.42 9.44 -19.54
C ALA A 164 -5.75 9.95 -20.83
N SER A 165 -6.35 10.96 -21.47
CA SER A 165 -5.80 11.59 -22.67
C SER A 165 -4.41 12.19 -22.43
N ARG A 166 -4.20 12.89 -21.31
CA ARG A 166 -2.92 13.47 -20.95
C ARG A 166 -1.78 12.44 -20.84
N PHE A 167 -2.09 11.23 -20.39
CA PHE A 167 -1.12 10.14 -20.25
C PHE A 167 -1.16 9.12 -21.40
N GLY A 168 -1.75 9.49 -22.55
CA GLY A 168 -1.73 8.70 -23.78
C GLY A 168 -2.61 7.45 -23.74
N VAL A 169 -3.63 7.43 -22.87
CA VAL A 169 -4.64 6.36 -22.81
C VAL A 169 -5.73 6.70 -23.82
N SER A 170 -5.82 5.92 -24.89
CA SER A 170 -6.85 6.06 -25.92
C SER A 170 -8.11 5.25 -25.61
N ASP A 171 -7.98 4.16 -24.85
CA ASP A 171 -9.07 3.32 -24.38
C ASP A 171 -8.89 3.05 -22.88
N SER A 172 -9.69 3.73 -22.06
CA SER A 172 -9.64 3.59 -20.59
C SER A 172 -10.21 2.28 -20.08
N LEU A 173 -10.93 1.52 -20.91
CA LEU A 173 -11.42 0.19 -20.56
C LEU A 173 -10.43 -0.92 -20.98
N ASN A 174 -9.38 -0.57 -21.70
CA ASN A 174 -8.26 -1.47 -21.94
C ASN A 174 -7.37 -1.54 -20.70
N ALA A 175 -7.27 -2.72 -20.07
CA ALA A 175 -6.55 -2.93 -18.81
C ALA A 175 -5.10 -2.43 -18.85
N THR A 176 -4.33 -2.82 -19.88
CA THR A 176 -2.92 -2.47 -20.01
C THR A 176 -2.73 -0.95 -20.17
N GLN A 177 -3.56 -0.30 -21.00
CA GLN A 177 -3.49 1.14 -21.21
C GLN A 177 -3.88 1.90 -19.93
N ASN A 178 -4.94 1.46 -19.26
CA ASN A 178 -5.42 2.09 -18.04
C ASN A 178 -4.39 2.01 -16.91
N ILE A 179 -3.80 0.83 -16.67
CA ILE A 179 -2.74 0.64 -15.67
C ILE A 179 -1.52 1.51 -16.01
N LYS A 180 -1.08 1.52 -17.27
CA LYS A 180 0.08 2.34 -17.69
C LYS A 180 -0.18 3.83 -17.47
N GLY A 181 -1.35 4.32 -17.84
CA GLY A 181 -1.74 5.73 -17.63
C GLY A 181 -1.86 6.09 -16.15
N GLY A 182 -2.46 5.22 -15.35
CA GLY A 182 -2.57 5.40 -13.89
C GLY A 182 -1.23 5.41 -13.18
N VAL A 183 -0.31 4.53 -13.58
CA VAL A 183 1.08 4.52 -13.06
C VAL A 183 1.81 5.82 -13.43
N ALA A 184 1.68 6.29 -14.68
CA ALA A 184 2.28 7.54 -15.11
C ALA A 184 1.70 8.76 -14.35
N PHE A 185 0.41 8.73 -14.03
CA PHE A 185 -0.19 9.77 -13.19
C PHE A 185 0.31 9.71 -11.74
N LEU A 186 0.39 8.52 -11.14
CA LEU A 186 0.99 8.35 -9.80
C LEU A 186 2.45 8.81 -9.77
N GLU A 187 3.25 8.50 -10.80
CA GLU A 187 4.65 8.93 -10.91
C GLU A 187 4.76 10.46 -10.97
N LEU A 188 3.87 11.13 -11.71
CA LEU A 188 3.81 12.59 -11.72
C LEU A 188 3.53 13.13 -10.32
N LEU A 189 2.60 12.53 -9.58
CA LEU A 189 2.26 12.95 -8.21
C LEU A 189 3.40 12.65 -7.23
N MET A 190 4.09 11.50 -7.35
CA MET A 190 5.29 11.18 -6.58
C MET A 190 6.38 12.25 -6.76
N ASN A 191 6.60 12.68 -8.00
CA ASN A 191 7.57 13.75 -8.30
C ASN A 191 7.11 15.11 -7.78
N LYS A 192 5.81 15.42 -7.89
CA LYS A 192 5.23 16.68 -7.44
C LYS A 192 5.27 16.85 -5.92
N PHE A 193 5.07 15.78 -5.17
CA PHE A 193 4.95 15.80 -3.71
C PHE A 193 6.16 15.18 -3.00
N ASP A 194 7.30 15.09 -3.68
CA ASP A 194 8.55 14.54 -3.12
C ASP A 194 8.38 13.18 -2.42
N GLY A 195 7.58 12.31 -3.03
CA GLY A 195 7.31 10.97 -2.51
C GLY A 195 6.42 10.91 -1.27
N ASP A 196 5.74 12.01 -0.90
CA ASP A 196 4.77 12.01 0.21
C ASP A 196 3.55 11.15 -0.14
N PRO A 197 3.35 9.98 0.50
CA PRO A 197 2.28 9.08 0.12
C PRO A 197 0.89 9.63 0.41
N ILE A 198 0.77 10.53 1.39
CA ILE A 198 -0.51 11.12 1.77
C ILE A 198 -0.97 12.13 0.71
N LEU A 199 -0.06 13.00 0.29
CA LEU A 199 -0.36 14.01 -0.75
C LEU A 199 -0.47 13.36 -2.13
N VAL A 200 0.29 12.31 -2.42
CA VAL A 200 0.14 11.53 -3.66
C VAL A 200 -1.26 10.92 -3.76
N LEU A 201 -1.74 10.25 -2.70
CA LEU A 201 -3.07 9.66 -2.70
C LEU A 201 -4.19 10.71 -2.65
N ALA A 202 -3.97 11.86 -1.99
CA ALA A 202 -4.94 12.95 -1.98
C ALA A 202 -5.02 13.71 -3.32
N GLY A 203 -3.96 13.63 -4.13
CA GLY A 203 -3.89 14.26 -5.45
C GLY A 203 -4.34 13.37 -6.60
N TYR A 204 -4.51 12.07 -6.31
CA TYR A 204 -4.97 11.09 -7.28
C TYR A 204 -6.49 11.17 -7.45
#